data_4059dc1413c124670445ebfcf7c86eb2
#
_entry.id   4059dc1413c124670445ebfcf7c86eb2
#
_cell.length_a   1.000
_cell.length_b   1.000
_cell.length_c   1.000
_cell.angle_alpha   90.00
_cell.angle_beta   90.00
_cell.angle_gamma   90.00
#
_symmetry.space_group_name_H-M   'P 1'
#
loop_
_entity.id
_entity.type
_entity.pdbx_description
1 polymer ?
#
loop_
_entity_poly.entity_id
_entity_poly.type
_entity_poly.pdbx_seq_one_letter_code
_entity_poly.pdbx_strand_id
1 'polypeptide(L)'
;MKVLLINGSPHEKGCTYTALHEMEKVFRESGVETELVSVGTNPIRGCIACGGCRKKGACVFSDLVNEIAPKFEACDGLVVGSPVYYASANATLVALLDRLFYSTPFDKTMKVGASVVSARRGGLSATFDELNKYFTISGMPVASGQYWNSIHGNNADEAQQDLEGLQIMRTLARNMSFLMKSIQLGKESFGLPEKEPRVGTNFIR
;
A
#
# COMPACT_ATOMS: atom_id res chain seq x y z
N MET A 1 1.81 14.53 9.46
CA MET A 1 1.26 13.37 8.74
C MET A 1 2.38 12.55 8.18
N LYS A 2 2.19 11.25 8.12
CA LYS A 2 3.22 10.30 7.65
C LYS A 2 2.62 9.29 6.68
N VAL A 3 3.35 9.00 5.60
CA VAL A 3 3.02 7.95 4.63
C VAL A 3 4.10 6.86 4.67
N LEU A 4 3.67 5.62 4.80
CA LEU A 4 4.52 4.46 4.60
C LEU A 4 4.43 4.03 3.13
N LEU A 5 5.59 3.87 2.46
CA LEU A 5 5.67 3.34 1.10
C LEU A 5 6.34 1.96 1.16
N ILE A 6 5.70 0.96 0.58
CA ILE A 6 6.26 -0.40 0.48
C ILE A 6 6.64 -0.67 -0.97
N ASN A 7 7.94 -0.81 -1.22
CA ASN A 7 8.47 -1.24 -2.51
C ASN A 7 8.51 -2.78 -2.56
N GLY A 8 7.55 -3.38 -3.25
CA GLY A 8 7.43 -4.84 -3.42
C GLY A 8 8.33 -5.42 -4.52
N SER A 9 9.17 -4.60 -5.14
CA SER A 9 10.11 -5.09 -6.16
C SER A 9 11.30 -5.81 -5.54
N PRO A 10 11.79 -6.91 -6.14
CA PRO A 10 13.07 -7.50 -5.78
C PRO A 10 14.25 -6.60 -6.18
N HIS A 11 14.04 -5.68 -7.11
CA HIS A 11 15.02 -4.67 -7.51
C HIS A 11 14.86 -3.41 -6.64
N GLU A 12 15.84 -3.14 -5.81
CA GLU A 12 15.78 -2.03 -4.85
C GLU A 12 15.54 -0.67 -5.51
N LYS A 13 16.19 -0.41 -6.66
CA LYS A 13 16.12 0.83 -7.42
C LYS A 13 15.60 0.62 -8.86
N GLY A 14 14.55 -0.19 -9.03
CA GLY A 14 13.91 -0.43 -10.33
C GLY A 14 12.74 0.51 -10.62
N CYS A 15 11.89 0.16 -11.60
CA CYS A 15 10.74 0.97 -12.02
C CYS A 15 9.77 1.27 -10.87
N THR A 16 9.47 0.29 -10.00
CA THR A 16 8.60 0.49 -8.84
C THR A 16 9.17 1.53 -7.89
N TYR A 17 10.47 1.45 -7.61
CA TYR A 17 11.16 2.44 -6.78
C TYR A 17 11.09 3.84 -7.41
N THR A 18 11.33 3.96 -8.72
CA THR A 18 11.24 5.24 -9.45
C THR A 18 9.88 5.90 -9.26
N ALA A 19 8.79 5.12 -9.38
CA ALA A 19 7.44 5.59 -9.15
C ALA A 19 7.23 6.07 -7.71
N LEU A 20 7.59 5.25 -6.73
CA LEU A 20 7.43 5.59 -5.31
C LEU A 20 8.29 6.79 -4.90
N HIS A 21 9.51 6.88 -5.43
CA HIS A 21 10.40 8.01 -5.17
C HIS A 21 9.89 9.33 -5.76
N GLU A 22 9.22 9.30 -6.92
CA GLU A 22 8.55 10.48 -7.46
C GLU A 22 7.41 10.94 -6.55
N MET A 23 6.65 9.99 -5.95
CA MET A 23 5.64 10.32 -4.94
C MET A 23 6.26 10.92 -3.67
N GLU A 24 7.39 10.38 -3.18
CA GLU A 24 8.08 10.90 -1.99
C GLU A 24 8.44 12.38 -2.14
N LYS A 25 8.90 12.82 -3.33
CA LYS A 25 9.22 14.22 -3.60
C LYS A 25 8.00 15.11 -3.35
N VAL A 26 6.84 14.71 -3.92
CA VAL A 26 5.59 15.45 -3.80
C VAL A 26 5.02 15.43 -2.39
N PHE A 27 5.10 14.31 -1.68
CA PHE A 27 4.72 14.23 -0.27
C PHE A 27 5.53 15.20 0.58
N ARG A 28 6.84 15.26 0.36
CA ARG A 28 7.74 16.19 1.07
C ARG A 28 7.39 17.65 0.78
N GLU A 29 7.15 18.00 -0.48
CA GLU A 29 6.66 19.33 -0.89
C GLU A 29 5.32 19.68 -0.23
N SER A 30 4.48 18.69 0.03
CA SER A 30 3.16 18.82 0.69
C SER A 30 3.23 18.84 2.22
N GLY A 31 4.44 18.77 2.81
CA GLY A 31 4.65 18.71 4.26
C GLY A 31 4.25 17.38 4.89
N VAL A 32 4.31 16.28 4.13
CA VAL A 32 4.00 14.92 4.59
C VAL A 32 5.31 14.14 4.71
N GLU A 33 5.56 13.57 5.88
CA GLU A 33 6.70 12.68 6.12
C GLU A 33 6.53 11.37 5.36
N THR A 34 7.64 10.81 4.90
CA THR A 34 7.63 9.52 4.19
C THR A 34 8.62 8.55 4.81
N GLU A 35 8.25 7.29 4.79
CA GLU A 35 9.16 6.18 5.08
C GLU A 35 9.01 5.12 4.00
N LEU A 36 10.08 4.84 3.25
CA LEU A 36 10.10 3.82 2.22
C LEU A 36 10.77 2.55 2.74
N VAL A 37 10.07 1.44 2.63
CA VAL A 37 10.57 0.10 2.98
C VAL A 37 10.59 -0.77 1.75
N SER A 38 11.74 -1.36 1.43
CA SER A 38 11.88 -2.32 0.33
C SER A 38 11.72 -3.74 0.83
N VAL A 39 10.85 -4.51 0.18
CA VAL A 39 10.71 -5.95 0.42
C VAL A 39 11.96 -6.69 -0.11
N GLY A 40 12.45 -6.27 -1.28
CA GLY A 40 13.68 -6.80 -1.87
C GLY A 40 13.62 -8.30 -2.08
N THR A 41 14.71 -8.97 -1.72
CA THR A 41 14.87 -10.43 -1.79
C THR A 41 14.65 -11.12 -0.43
N ASN A 42 14.02 -10.44 0.54
CA ASN A 42 13.73 -11.05 1.83
C ASN A 42 12.84 -12.30 1.68
N PRO A 43 13.16 -13.38 2.39
CA PRO A 43 12.43 -14.64 2.29
C PRO A 43 11.11 -14.55 3.09
N ILE A 44 10.10 -13.90 2.51
CA ILE A 44 8.79 -13.79 3.12
C ILE A 44 7.92 -14.98 2.72
N ARG A 45 7.56 -15.82 3.68
CA ARG A 45 6.65 -16.93 3.46
C ARG A 45 5.18 -16.50 3.58
N GLY A 46 4.29 -17.20 2.89
CA GLY A 46 2.84 -17.01 2.97
C GLY A 46 2.27 -17.33 4.35
N CYS A 47 1.06 -16.88 4.60
CA CYS A 47 0.31 -17.18 5.83
C CYS A 47 -0.01 -18.66 5.92
N ILE A 48 0.26 -19.30 7.06
CA ILE A 48 -0.04 -20.72 7.33
C ILE A 48 -1.36 -20.92 8.09
N ALA A 49 -2.17 -19.89 8.22
CA ALA A 49 -3.48 -19.92 8.90
C ALA A 49 -3.46 -20.47 10.35
N CYS A 50 -2.34 -20.35 11.05
CA CYS A 50 -2.15 -20.91 12.41
C CYS A 50 -2.99 -20.22 13.50
N GLY A 51 -3.57 -19.05 13.22
CA GLY A 51 -4.36 -18.28 14.18
C GLY A 51 -3.58 -17.66 15.34
N GLY A 52 -2.26 -17.83 15.42
CA GLY A 52 -1.42 -17.35 16.52
C GLY A 52 -1.44 -15.84 16.70
N CYS A 53 -1.61 -15.08 15.62
CA CYS A 53 -1.70 -13.62 15.67
C CYS A 53 -2.92 -13.11 16.46
N ARG A 54 -4.04 -13.84 16.51
CA ARG A 54 -5.22 -13.45 17.31
C ARG A 54 -4.92 -13.34 18.80
N LYS A 55 -3.98 -14.15 19.30
CA LYS A 55 -3.56 -14.15 20.72
C LYS A 55 -2.37 -13.21 20.95
N LYS A 56 -1.43 -13.17 19.99
CA LYS A 56 -0.15 -12.46 20.14
C LYS A 56 -0.24 -10.98 19.71
N GLY A 57 -1.22 -10.60 18.87
CA GLY A 57 -1.29 -9.28 18.25
C GLY A 57 -0.24 -9.03 17.17
N ALA A 58 0.52 -10.08 16.78
CA ALA A 58 1.58 -10.01 15.77
C ALA A 58 1.72 -11.37 15.08
N CYS A 59 2.30 -11.40 13.88
CA CYS A 59 2.59 -12.66 13.21
C CYS A 59 3.56 -13.52 14.04
N VAL A 60 3.38 -14.85 13.98
CA VAL A 60 4.26 -15.78 14.71
C VAL A 60 5.67 -15.85 14.13
N PHE A 61 5.83 -15.51 12.86
CA PHE A 61 7.12 -15.43 12.19
C PHE A 61 7.77 -14.07 12.45
N SER A 62 8.99 -14.10 12.97
CA SER A 62 9.78 -12.90 13.28
C SER A 62 10.59 -12.50 12.02
N ASP A 63 9.96 -11.72 11.15
CA ASP A 63 10.53 -11.24 9.90
C ASP A 63 10.02 -9.81 9.58
N LEU A 64 10.30 -9.33 8.37
CA LEU A 64 9.96 -7.98 7.90
C LEU A 64 8.48 -7.61 8.12
N VAL A 65 7.55 -8.58 8.16
CA VAL A 65 6.13 -8.31 8.45
C VAL A 65 5.96 -7.66 9.82
N ASN A 66 6.61 -8.20 10.85
CA ASN A 66 6.53 -7.66 12.21
C ASN A 66 7.33 -6.35 12.37
N GLU A 67 8.31 -6.10 11.51
CA GLU A 67 9.05 -4.82 11.50
C GLU A 67 8.23 -3.70 10.85
N ILE A 68 7.43 -4.03 9.83
CA ILE A 68 6.55 -3.07 9.13
C ILE A 68 5.29 -2.77 9.94
N ALA A 69 4.77 -3.72 10.71
CA ALA A 69 3.51 -3.57 11.43
C ALA A 69 3.43 -2.29 12.29
N PRO A 70 4.39 -1.94 13.16
CA PRO A 70 4.34 -0.70 13.93
C PRO A 70 4.49 0.56 13.06
N LYS A 71 5.19 0.49 11.94
CA LYS A 71 5.31 1.60 10.98
C LYS A 71 3.97 1.86 10.28
N PHE A 72 3.25 0.80 9.93
CA PHE A 72 1.91 0.88 9.36
C PHE A 72 0.89 1.43 10.39
N GLU A 73 0.99 1.01 11.65
CA GLU A 73 0.14 1.56 12.71
C GLU A 73 0.33 3.08 12.87
N ALA A 74 1.57 3.54 12.85
CA ALA A 74 1.94 4.94 13.08
C ALA A 74 1.72 5.87 11.87
N CYS A 75 1.43 5.36 10.67
CA CYS A 75 1.23 6.20 9.48
C CYS A 75 -0.24 6.58 9.26
N ASP A 76 -0.47 7.68 8.54
CA ASP A 76 -1.79 8.15 8.10
C ASP A 76 -2.17 7.58 6.73
N GLY A 77 -1.18 7.17 5.96
CA GLY A 77 -1.38 6.59 4.63
C GLY A 77 -0.39 5.49 4.30
N LEU A 78 -0.82 4.55 3.45
CA LEU A 78 -0.02 3.43 2.96
C LEU A 78 -0.01 3.40 1.43
N VAL A 79 1.17 3.46 0.84
CA VAL A 79 1.36 3.22 -0.60
C VAL A 79 2.03 1.86 -0.78
N VAL A 80 1.45 1.02 -1.64
CA VAL A 80 2.03 -0.29 -1.98
C VAL A 80 2.40 -0.29 -3.45
N GLY A 81 3.69 -0.45 -3.74
CA GLY A 81 4.22 -0.55 -5.10
C GLY A 81 4.62 -1.97 -5.46
N SER A 82 4.25 -2.43 -6.66
CA SER A 82 4.60 -3.77 -7.17
C SER A 82 4.99 -3.76 -8.64
N PRO A 83 6.01 -4.52 -9.04
CA PRO A 83 6.12 -4.94 -10.43
C PRO A 83 5.00 -5.94 -10.75
N VAL A 84 4.64 -6.00 -12.03
CA VAL A 84 3.65 -6.96 -12.56
C VAL A 84 4.34 -8.24 -12.98
N TYR A 85 3.95 -9.36 -12.38
CA TYR A 85 4.36 -10.71 -12.78
C TYR A 85 3.12 -11.54 -13.08
N TYR A 86 2.99 -12.00 -14.34
CA TYR A 86 1.82 -12.79 -14.79
C TYR A 86 0.47 -12.14 -14.47
N ALA A 87 0.36 -10.82 -14.69
CA ALA A 87 -0.83 -10.01 -14.40
C ALA A 87 -1.25 -10.02 -12.91
N SER A 88 -0.31 -10.21 -12.01
CA SER A 88 -0.47 -10.19 -10.55
C SER A 88 0.69 -9.43 -9.90
N ALA A 89 0.56 -9.08 -8.63
CA ALA A 89 1.63 -8.49 -7.86
C ALA A 89 2.76 -9.52 -7.59
N ASN A 90 3.94 -9.01 -7.24
CA ASN A 90 5.04 -9.88 -6.79
C ASN A 90 4.57 -10.77 -5.63
N ALA A 91 4.71 -12.08 -5.77
CA ALA A 91 4.25 -13.08 -4.79
C ALA A 91 4.83 -12.85 -3.38
N THR A 92 6.08 -12.39 -3.27
CA THR A 92 6.69 -12.04 -1.98
C THR A 92 5.97 -10.86 -1.31
N LEU A 93 5.58 -9.86 -2.11
CA LEU A 93 4.78 -8.74 -1.62
C LEU A 93 3.39 -9.21 -1.18
N VAL A 94 2.72 -10.04 -1.96
CA VAL A 94 1.40 -10.60 -1.60
C VAL A 94 1.50 -11.37 -0.28
N ALA A 95 2.51 -12.23 -0.12
CA ALA A 95 2.75 -12.97 1.12
C ALA A 95 2.98 -12.04 2.33
N LEU A 96 3.68 -10.92 2.12
CA LEU A 96 3.85 -9.88 3.14
C LEU A 96 2.52 -9.22 3.49
N LEU A 97 1.76 -8.77 2.49
CA LEU A 97 0.49 -8.04 2.69
C LEU A 97 -0.56 -8.92 3.36
N ASP A 98 -0.73 -10.17 2.92
CA ASP A 98 -1.64 -11.13 3.55
C ASP A 98 -1.38 -11.24 5.06
N ARG A 99 -0.11 -11.36 5.42
CA ARG A 99 0.28 -11.48 6.83
C ARG A 99 0.19 -10.14 7.57
N LEU A 100 0.62 -9.05 6.96
CA LEU A 100 0.57 -7.72 7.55
C LEU A 100 -0.86 -7.31 7.88
N PHE A 101 -1.77 -7.39 6.91
CA PHE A 101 -3.16 -7.01 7.12
C PHE A 101 -3.92 -7.95 8.06
N TYR A 102 -3.60 -9.25 8.03
CA TYR A 102 -4.28 -10.24 8.88
C TYR A 102 -3.76 -10.26 10.32
N SER A 103 -2.48 -9.98 10.56
CA SER A 103 -1.88 -10.12 11.89
C SER A 103 -1.89 -8.83 12.73
N THR A 104 -2.18 -7.68 12.14
CA THR A 104 -2.19 -6.39 12.84
C THR A 104 -3.58 -6.08 13.39
N PRO A 105 -3.72 -5.91 14.74
CA PRO A 105 -5.02 -5.73 15.39
C PRO A 105 -5.54 -4.29 15.37
N PHE A 106 -4.69 -3.31 15.04
CA PHE A 106 -5.08 -1.91 15.04
C PHE A 106 -6.11 -1.58 13.96
N ASP A 107 -6.90 -0.54 14.23
CA ASP A 107 -7.89 -0.03 13.30
C ASP A 107 -7.23 0.69 12.11
N LYS A 108 -7.53 0.22 10.91
CA LYS A 108 -7.01 0.77 9.64
C LYS A 108 -7.98 1.75 8.98
N THR A 109 -9.20 1.87 9.52
CA THR A 109 -10.26 2.68 8.96
C THR A 109 -9.79 4.14 8.81
N MET A 110 -10.07 4.72 7.64
CA MET A 110 -9.70 6.09 7.26
C MET A 110 -8.20 6.38 7.15
N LYS A 111 -7.30 5.39 7.30
CA LYS A 111 -5.95 5.53 6.72
C LYS A 111 -6.08 5.48 5.21
N VAL A 112 -5.39 6.38 4.50
CA VAL A 112 -5.51 6.45 3.04
C VAL A 112 -4.62 5.43 2.37
N GLY A 113 -5.18 4.60 1.48
CA GLY A 113 -4.45 3.61 0.70
C GLY A 113 -4.18 4.07 -0.73
N ALA A 114 -3.07 3.63 -1.32
CA ALA A 114 -2.82 3.73 -2.75
C ALA A 114 -1.97 2.55 -3.23
N SER A 115 -2.30 2.00 -4.40
CA SER A 115 -1.45 1.03 -5.09
C SER A 115 -0.78 1.67 -6.30
N VAL A 116 0.46 1.25 -6.57
CA VAL A 116 1.27 1.66 -7.72
C VAL A 116 1.81 0.42 -8.39
N VAL A 117 1.66 0.32 -9.69
CA VAL A 117 2.10 -0.86 -10.44
C VAL A 117 3.08 -0.48 -11.55
N SER A 118 4.11 -1.30 -11.74
CA SER A 118 5.10 -1.10 -12.80
C SER A 118 5.16 -2.32 -13.70
N ALA A 119 5.17 -2.09 -15.01
CA ALA A 119 5.34 -3.15 -16.00
C ALA A 119 6.02 -2.63 -17.26
N ARG A 120 6.59 -3.56 -18.02
CA ARG A 120 7.04 -3.23 -19.37
C ARG A 120 5.83 -2.96 -20.29
N ARG A 121 4.71 -3.71 -20.13
CA ARG A 121 3.59 -3.65 -21.07
C ARG A 121 2.23 -3.93 -20.42
N GLY A 122 1.82 -5.17 -20.29
CA GLY A 122 0.45 -5.57 -19.90
C GLY A 122 0.32 -6.07 -18.47
N GLY A 123 -0.94 -6.28 -18.01
CA GLY A 123 -1.27 -6.85 -16.72
C GLY A 123 -1.39 -5.85 -15.56
N LEU A 124 -1.24 -4.55 -15.83
CA LEU A 124 -1.23 -3.53 -14.77
C LEU A 124 -2.59 -3.38 -14.08
N SER A 125 -3.70 -3.33 -14.83
CA SER A 125 -5.03 -3.15 -14.24
C SER A 125 -5.41 -4.30 -13.30
N ALA A 126 -5.13 -5.55 -13.68
CA ALA A 126 -5.41 -6.70 -12.82
C ALA A 126 -4.59 -6.65 -11.52
N THR A 127 -3.32 -6.30 -11.60
CA THR A 127 -2.45 -6.13 -10.42
C THR A 127 -2.88 -4.95 -9.55
N PHE A 128 -3.29 -3.84 -10.17
CA PHE A 128 -3.83 -2.67 -9.47
C PHE A 128 -5.10 -3.04 -8.68
N ASP A 129 -6.03 -3.75 -9.30
CA ASP A 129 -7.27 -4.21 -8.65
C ASP A 129 -6.98 -5.18 -7.50
N GLU A 130 -6.02 -6.10 -7.68
CA GLU A 130 -5.59 -7.04 -6.64
C GLU A 130 -5.11 -6.30 -5.39
N LEU A 131 -4.22 -5.32 -5.55
CA LEU A 131 -3.65 -4.58 -4.43
C LEU A 131 -4.67 -3.68 -3.72
N ASN A 132 -5.59 -3.07 -4.44
CA ASN A 132 -6.61 -2.21 -3.85
C ASN A 132 -7.61 -2.96 -2.94
N LYS A 133 -7.75 -4.28 -3.09
CA LYS A 133 -8.62 -5.09 -2.22
C LYS A 133 -8.17 -5.09 -0.77
N TYR A 134 -6.87 -5.00 -0.49
CA TYR A 134 -6.35 -4.89 0.88
C TYR A 134 -6.86 -3.62 1.58
N PHE A 135 -6.93 -2.52 0.86
CA PHE A 135 -7.42 -1.24 1.39
C PHE A 135 -8.93 -1.26 1.59
N THR A 136 -9.67 -1.68 0.56
CA THR A 136 -11.14 -1.63 0.58
C THR A 136 -11.75 -2.51 1.66
N ILE A 137 -11.25 -3.75 1.86
CA ILE A 137 -11.72 -4.62 2.93
C ILE A 137 -11.38 -4.09 4.34
N SER A 138 -10.39 -3.21 4.44
CA SER A 138 -9.91 -2.64 5.69
C SER A 138 -10.54 -1.29 6.04
N GLY A 139 -11.51 -0.81 5.23
CA GLY A 139 -12.15 0.50 5.42
C GLY A 139 -11.21 1.68 5.16
N MET A 140 -10.17 1.46 4.36
CA MET A 140 -9.22 2.49 3.95
C MET A 140 -9.70 3.12 2.64
N PRO A 141 -9.93 4.46 2.60
CA PRO A 141 -10.19 5.15 1.34
C PRO A 141 -9.02 4.99 0.37
N VAL A 142 -9.32 4.66 -0.88
CA VAL A 142 -8.31 4.52 -1.94
C VAL A 142 -8.14 5.85 -2.67
N ALA A 143 -6.93 6.39 -2.63
CA ALA A 143 -6.61 7.60 -3.38
C ALA A 143 -6.51 7.28 -4.88
N SER A 144 -7.07 8.15 -5.71
CA SER A 144 -7.01 8.06 -7.17
C SER A 144 -6.14 9.17 -7.76
N GLY A 145 -5.44 8.83 -8.84
CA GLY A 145 -4.71 9.77 -9.67
C GLY A 145 -5.59 10.36 -10.77
N GLN A 146 -4.97 10.72 -11.87
CA GLN A 146 -5.65 11.14 -13.12
C GLN A 146 -5.92 9.99 -14.08
N TYR A 147 -5.31 8.82 -13.81
CA TYR A 147 -5.46 7.56 -14.54
C TYR A 147 -5.17 6.41 -13.56
N TRP A 148 -5.20 5.14 -14.00
CA TRP A 148 -4.73 4.02 -13.19
C TRP A 148 -3.25 4.21 -12.81
N ASN A 149 -2.90 3.97 -11.57
CA ASN A 149 -1.60 4.30 -11.01
C ASN A 149 -0.49 3.36 -11.53
N SER A 150 -0.05 3.60 -12.74
CA SER A 150 0.91 2.76 -13.44
C SER A 150 2.11 3.54 -13.97
N ILE A 151 3.24 2.85 -14.09
CA ILE A 151 4.45 3.32 -14.74
C ILE A 151 5.03 2.22 -15.62
N HIS A 152 5.58 2.58 -16.77
CA HIS A 152 6.13 1.65 -17.75
C HIS A 152 7.65 1.73 -17.84
N GLY A 153 8.30 0.59 -18.07
CA GLY A 153 9.73 0.47 -18.29
C GLY A 153 10.26 -0.93 -17.94
N ASN A 154 11.41 -1.28 -18.48
CA ASN A 154 12.18 -2.47 -18.11
C ASN A 154 13.17 -2.21 -16.96
N ASN A 155 13.56 -0.96 -16.77
CA ASN A 155 14.53 -0.52 -15.79
C ASN A 155 14.21 0.92 -15.33
N ALA A 156 14.96 1.43 -14.37
CA ALA A 156 14.73 2.76 -13.80
C ALA A 156 14.87 3.88 -14.83
N ASP A 157 15.82 3.77 -15.76
CA ASP A 157 16.07 4.82 -16.77
C ASP A 157 14.90 4.92 -17.75
N GLU A 158 14.34 3.78 -18.17
CA GLU A 158 13.12 3.75 -19.00
C GLU A 158 11.91 4.29 -18.23
N ALA A 159 11.76 3.92 -16.97
CA ALA A 159 10.67 4.43 -16.14
C ALA A 159 10.74 5.96 -15.94
N GLN A 160 11.94 6.55 -15.92
CA GLN A 160 12.11 8.00 -15.89
C GLN A 160 11.71 8.68 -17.20
N GLN A 161 11.65 7.96 -18.32
CA GLN A 161 11.18 8.46 -19.62
C GLN A 161 9.66 8.33 -19.78
N ASP A 162 8.98 7.58 -18.92
CA ASP A 162 7.51 7.52 -18.87
C ASP A 162 6.96 8.78 -18.18
N LEU A 163 6.91 9.88 -18.95
CA LEU A 163 6.48 11.18 -18.44
C LEU A 163 5.03 11.18 -17.97
N GLU A 164 4.16 10.39 -18.60
CA GLU A 164 2.77 10.21 -18.20
C GLU A 164 2.69 9.46 -16.87
N GLY A 165 3.39 8.34 -16.74
CA GLY A 165 3.46 7.57 -15.50
C GLY A 165 3.98 8.41 -14.32
N LEU A 166 5.05 9.19 -14.54
CA LEU A 166 5.57 10.10 -13.51
C LEU A 166 4.56 11.21 -13.16
N GLN A 167 3.81 11.73 -14.14
CA GLN A 167 2.76 12.71 -13.88
C GLN A 167 1.61 12.09 -13.06
N ILE A 168 1.23 10.85 -13.35
CA ILE A 168 0.24 10.10 -12.56
C ILE A 168 0.71 9.97 -11.11
N MET A 169 1.98 9.62 -10.86
CA MET A 169 2.55 9.52 -9.51
C MET A 169 2.47 10.84 -8.76
N ARG A 170 2.82 11.96 -9.41
CA ARG A 170 2.73 13.28 -8.79
C ARG A 170 1.29 13.67 -8.45
N THR A 171 0.36 13.42 -9.37
CA THR A 171 -1.08 13.71 -9.14
C THR A 171 -1.63 12.84 -8.01
N LEU A 172 -1.32 11.56 -8.00
CA LEU A 172 -1.71 10.63 -6.94
C LEU A 172 -1.21 11.10 -5.57
N ALA A 173 0.06 11.49 -5.46
CA ALA A 173 0.62 11.96 -4.19
C ALA A 173 -0.04 13.26 -3.70
N ARG A 174 -0.38 14.20 -4.61
CA ARG A 174 -1.13 15.42 -4.24
C ARG A 174 -2.54 15.09 -3.77
N ASN A 175 -3.25 14.24 -4.51
CA ASN A 175 -4.61 13.82 -4.14
C ASN A 175 -4.63 13.08 -2.82
N MET A 176 -3.68 12.17 -2.60
CA MET A 176 -3.53 11.45 -1.34
C MET A 176 -3.23 12.39 -0.17
N SER A 177 -2.34 13.37 -0.36
CA SER A 177 -2.03 14.40 0.64
C SER A 177 -3.24 15.24 1.00
N PHE A 178 -4.03 15.66 -0.01
CA PHE A 178 -5.27 16.39 0.19
C PHE A 178 -6.29 15.55 0.97
N LEU A 179 -6.48 14.30 0.57
CA LEU A 179 -7.44 13.39 1.20
C LEU A 179 -7.08 13.13 2.68
N MET A 180 -5.82 12.85 3.00
CA MET A 180 -5.36 12.68 4.38
C MET A 180 -5.62 13.93 5.24
N LYS A 181 -5.30 15.13 4.72
CA LYS A 181 -5.56 16.41 5.41
C LYS A 181 -7.06 16.64 5.63
N SER A 182 -7.87 16.31 4.63
CA SER A 182 -9.34 16.45 4.72
C SER A 182 -9.94 15.49 5.75
N ILE A 183 -9.45 14.24 5.80
CA ILE A 183 -9.88 13.25 6.79
C ILE A 183 -9.48 13.71 8.20
N GLN A 184 -8.26 14.22 8.38
CA GLN A 184 -7.82 14.73 9.68
C GLN A 184 -8.68 15.91 10.15
N LEU A 185 -8.93 16.89 9.27
CA LEU A 185 -9.80 18.03 9.56
C LEU A 185 -11.23 17.58 9.88
N GLY A 186 -11.76 16.65 9.10
CA GLY A 186 -13.09 16.06 9.35
C GLY A 186 -13.16 15.36 10.70
N LYS A 187 -12.14 14.57 11.04
CA LYS A 187 -12.03 13.89 12.34
C LYS A 187 -12.00 14.85 13.52
N GLU A 188 -11.30 15.98 13.39
CA GLU A 188 -11.22 17.02 14.42
C GLU A 188 -12.53 17.79 14.55
N SER A 189 -13.25 18.02 13.45
CA SER A 189 -14.47 18.85 13.42
C SER A 189 -15.74 18.11 13.84
N PHE A 190 -15.89 16.84 13.47
CA PHE A 190 -17.13 16.08 13.67
C PHE A 190 -16.92 14.59 14.00
N GLY A 191 -15.68 14.16 14.22
CA GLY A 191 -15.34 12.76 14.50
C GLY A 191 -15.31 11.88 13.24
N LEU A 192 -14.96 10.62 13.42
CA LEU A 192 -15.04 9.61 12.36
C LEU A 192 -16.45 9.01 12.33
N PRO A 193 -16.88 8.44 11.17
CA PRO A 193 -18.15 7.72 11.09
C PRO A 193 -18.28 6.64 12.17
N GLU A 194 -19.46 6.56 12.77
CA GLU A 194 -19.76 5.49 13.75
C GLU A 194 -19.67 4.12 13.10
N LYS A 195 -19.11 3.16 13.84
CA LYS A 195 -19.02 1.78 13.41
C LYS A 195 -20.12 0.96 14.05
N GLU A 196 -20.96 0.37 13.22
CA GLU A 196 -21.92 -0.62 13.69
C GLU A 196 -21.22 -1.88 14.20
N PRO A 197 -21.79 -2.58 15.20
CA PRO A 197 -21.33 -3.91 15.59
C PRO A 197 -21.36 -4.86 14.39
N ARG A 198 -20.28 -5.61 14.20
CA ARG A 198 -20.15 -6.52 13.06
C ARG A 198 -21.18 -7.64 13.13
N VAL A 199 -22.02 -7.74 12.12
CA VAL A 199 -22.89 -8.90 11.90
C VAL A 199 -22.20 -9.86 10.92
N GLY A 200 -21.95 -11.08 11.38
CA GLY A 200 -21.35 -12.13 10.55
C GLY A 200 -22.43 -13.00 9.92
N THR A 201 -22.33 -13.23 8.61
CA THR A 201 -23.20 -14.22 7.93
C THR A 201 -22.50 -15.58 7.93
N ASN A 202 -23.22 -16.61 8.42
CA ASN A 202 -22.78 -17.98 8.35
C ASN A 202 -23.86 -18.82 7.67
N PHE A 203 -23.55 -19.40 6.53
CA PHE A 203 -24.46 -20.27 5.77
C PHE A 203 -24.39 -21.74 6.20
N ILE A 204 -23.46 -22.10 7.07
CA ILE A 204 -23.36 -23.44 7.66
C ILE A 204 -24.19 -23.44 8.95
N ARG A 205 -25.27 -24.19 8.95
CA ARG A 205 -26.18 -24.34 10.09
C ARG A 205 -26.09 -25.74 10.66
#